data_9ea73906f436a2de0a1e1fffb94a5e28
#
_entry.id   9ea73906f436a2de0a1e1fffb94a5e28
#
_cell.length_a   1.000
_cell.length_b   1.000
_cell.length_c   1.000
_cell.angle_alpha   90.00
_cell.angle_beta   90.00
_cell.angle_gamma   90.00
#
_symmetry.space_group_name_H-M   'P 1'
#
loop_
_entity.id
_entity.type
_entity.pdbx_description
1 polymer ?
#
loop_
_entity_poly.entity_id
_entity_poly.type
_entity_poly.pdbx_seq_one_letter_code
_entity_poly.pdbx_strand_id
1 'polypeptide(L)'
;MEPASSFADLRENERKVRKDLIIDAAMELFREKSFWDISMRDIAAKAGASASSIYRYFPSRDDLFIEALMLDIKHIETLLIDRMNKGQGVEEFAIAVVDYCLDNEATFHMMCHFLLRADETPGVRKKFANVQLSFLDMFEQVIKKASKDEAAVSPLYIRAFFASLAGIVMTSKSLPGYSEADKREYMHKLALLIMRGNLPL
;
A
#
# COMPACT_ATOMS: atom_id res chain seq x y z
N MET A 1 -28.13 -10.18 -24.28
CA MET A 1 -27.84 -11.61 -24.05
C MET A 1 -26.37 -11.68 -23.65
N GLU A 2 -26.10 -11.80 -22.36
CA GLU A 2 -24.72 -11.98 -21.89
C GLU A 2 -24.17 -13.32 -22.42
N PRO A 3 -22.90 -13.35 -22.89
CA PRO A 3 -22.31 -14.60 -23.34
C PRO A 3 -22.24 -15.58 -22.15
N ALA A 4 -22.71 -16.80 -22.37
CA ALA A 4 -22.64 -17.85 -21.36
C ALA A 4 -21.18 -18.02 -20.91
N SER A 5 -20.92 -17.86 -19.59
CA SER A 5 -19.62 -18.06 -18.97
C SER A 5 -19.09 -19.46 -19.34
N SER A 6 -17.87 -19.51 -19.88
CA SER A 6 -17.24 -20.79 -20.24
C SER A 6 -16.79 -21.54 -18.96
N PHE A 7 -16.60 -22.88 -19.06
CA PHE A 7 -15.99 -23.62 -17.93
C PHE A 7 -14.60 -23.11 -17.53
N ALA A 8 -13.88 -22.49 -18.45
CA ALA A 8 -12.60 -21.85 -18.17
C ALA A 8 -12.78 -20.60 -17.30
N ASP A 9 -13.77 -19.77 -17.63
CA ASP A 9 -14.10 -18.54 -16.86
C ASP A 9 -14.57 -18.88 -15.45
N LEU A 10 -15.36 -19.95 -15.29
CA LEU A 10 -15.80 -20.42 -13.98
C LEU A 10 -14.61 -20.88 -13.11
N ARG A 11 -13.66 -21.63 -13.69
CA ARG A 11 -12.47 -22.08 -12.96
C ARG A 11 -11.56 -20.91 -12.57
N GLU A 12 -11.38 -19.93 -13.44
CA GLU A 12 -10.57 -18.76 -13.16
C GLU A 12 -11.22 -17.88 -12.08
N ASN A 13 -12.53 -17.71 -12.14
CA ASN A 13 -13.28 -16.99 -11.12
C ASN A 13 -13.19 -17.70 -9.75
N GLU A 14 -13.36 -19.02 -9.73
CA GLU A 14 -13.19 -19.82 -8.49
C GLU A 14 -11.77 -19.72 -7.94
N ARG A 15 -10.76 -19.74 -8.80
CA ARG A 15 -9.37 -19.55 -8.41
C ARG A 15 -9.13 -18.17 -7.80
N LYS A 16 -9.70 -17.12 -8.40
CA LYS A 16 -9.61 -15.75 -7.89
C LYS A 16 -10.26 -15.63 -6.51
N VAL A 17 -11.49 -16.11 -6.35
CA VAL A 17 -12.19 -16.09 -5.06
C VAL A 17 -11.38 -16.78 -3.97
N ARG A 18 -10.75 -17.92 -4.26
CA ARG A 18 -9.90 -18.62 -3.29
C ARG A 18 -8.63 -17.83 -2.94
N LYS A 19 -8.03 -17.15 -3.91
CA LYS A 19 -6.89 -16.26 -3.66
C LYS A 19 -7.28 -15.12 -2.74
N ASP A 20 -8.41 -14.47 -3.03
CA ASP A 20 -8.92 -13.35 -2.25
C ASP A 20 -9.19 -13.77 -0.80
N LEU A 21 -9.83 -14.91 -0.57
CA LEU A 21 -10.03 -15.47 0.78
C LEU A 21 -8.72 -15.73 1.54
N ILE A 22 -7.67 -16.17 0.86
CA ILE A 22 -6.35 -16.37 1.49
C ILE A 22 -5.71 -15.03 1.86
N ILE A 23 -5.83 -14.03 0.99
CA ILE A 23 -5.32 -12.68 1.23
C ILE A 23 -6.07 -12.03 2.40
N ASP A 24 -7.40 -12.12 2.43
CA ASP A 24 -8.22 -11.60 3.53
C ASP A 24 -7.83 -12.22 4.87
N ALA A 25 -7.65 -13.54 4.92
CA ALA A 25 -7.19 -14.23 6.12
C ALA A 25 -5.79 -13.77 6.57
N ALA A 26 -4.89 -13.49 5.64
CA ALA A 26 -3.57 -12.95 5.95
C ALA A 26 -3.67 -11.51 6.49
N MET A 27 -4.49 -10.66 5.87
CA MET A 27 -4.71 -9.28 6.31
C MET A 27 -5.36 -9.21 7.69
N GLU A 28 -6.29 -10.11 8.02
CA GLU A 28 -6.86 -10.21 9.37
C GLU A 28 -5.78 -10.57 10.40
N LEU A 29 -4.93 -11.56 10.11
CA LEU A 29 -3.83 -11.93 10.99
C LEU A 29 -2.84 -10.78 11.22
N PHE A 30 -2.57 -9.94 10.20
CA PHE A 30 -1.70 -8.77 10.33
C PHE A 30 -2.25 -7.71 11.28
N ARG A 31 -3.57 -7.65 11.47
CA ARG A 31 -4.19 -6.75 12.47
C ARG A 31 -4.07 -7.30 13.88
N GLU A 32 -3.95 -8.62 14.04
CA GLU A 32 -3.92 -9.31 15.32
C GLU A 32 -2.50 -9.57 15.85
N LYS A 33 -1.52 -9.72 14.94
CA LYS A 33 -0.16 -10.14 15.27
C LYS A 33 0.88 -9.35 14.50
N SER A 34 2.11 -9.30 15.03
CA SER A 34 3.25 -8.77 14.29
C SER A 34 3.43 -9.50 12.95
N PHE A 35 3.65 -8.72 11.90
CA PHE A 35 3.98 -9.22 10.56
C PHE A 35 5.07 -10.32 10.56
N TRP A 36 6.07 -10.19 11.44
CA TRP A 36 7.20 -11.12 11.52
C TRP A 36 6.83 -12.49 12.07
N ASP A 37 5.77 -12.56 12.89
CA ASP A 37 5.36 -13.76 13.59
C ASP A 37 4.32 -14.60 12.83
N ILE A 38 3.90 -14.15 11.63
CA ILE A 38 2.88 -14.83 10.85
C ILE A 38 3.53 -15.78 9.85
N SER A 39 3.17 -17.06 9.96
CA SER A 39 3.61 -18.12 9.04
C SER A 39 2.53 -18.48 8.01
N MET A 40 2.94 -19.14 6.92
CA MET A 40 1.99 -19.70 5.95
C MET A 40 1.03 -20.73 6.57
N ARG A 41 1.41 -21.36 7.69
CA ARG A 41 0.54 -22.30 8.43
C ARG A 41 -0.55 -21.56 9.20
N ASP A 42 -0.21 -20.39 9.79
CA ASP A 42 -1.20 -19.54 10.48
C ASP A 42 -2.24 -19.03 9.49
N ILE A 43 -1.78 -18.58 8.32
CA ILE A 43 -2.67 -18.11 7.24
C ILE A 43 -3.56 -19.25 6.75
N ALA A 44 -3.02 -20.46 6.59
CA ALA A 44 -3.79 -21.64 6.19
C ALA A 44 -4.89 -21.97 7.21
N ALA A 45 -4.54 -21.99 8.49
CA ALA A 45 -5.48 -22.24 9.57
C ALA A 45 -6.60 -21.19 9.60
N LYS A 46 -6.26 -19.91 9.46
CA LYS A 46 -7.24 -18.79 9.43
C LYS A 46 -8.14 -18.87 8.19
N ALA A 47 -7.60 -19.22 7.03
CA ALA A 47 -8.35 -19.38 5.77
C ALA A 47 -9.17 -20.68 5.69
N GLY A 48 -9.12 -21.55 6.71
CA GLY A 48 -9.77 -22.85 6.66
C GLY A 48 -9.22 -23.79 5.57
N ALA A 49 -7.94 -23.66 5.22
CA ALA A 49 -7.28 -24.39 4.15
C ALA A 49 -6.05 -25.18 4.66
N SER A 50 -5.56 -26.13 3.86
CA SER A 50 -4.28 -26.77 4.14
C SER A 50 -3.12 -25.88 3.67
N ALA A 51 -1.98 -25.94 4.36
CA ALA A 51 -0.77 -25.21 3.93
C ALA A 51 -0.36 -25.58 2.50
N SER A 52 -0.48 -26.84 2.10
CA SER A 52 -0.21 -27.30 0.73
C SER A 52 -1.16 -26.67 -0.31
N SER A 53 -2.40 -26.41 0.08
CA SER A 53 -3.36 -25.70 -0.79
C SER A 53 -2.94 -24.26 -1.02
N ILE A 54 -2.46 -23.56 0.03
CA ILE A 54 -2.00 -22.17 -0.09
C ILE A 54 -0.78 -22.08 -1.00
N TYR A 55 0.19 -22.97 -0.86
CA TYR A 55 1.40 -22.98 -1.70
C TYR A 55 1.12 -23.14 -3.21
N ARG A 56 -0.05 -23.67 -3.61
CA ARG A 56 -0.48 -23.70 -5.02
C ARG A 56 -0.86 -22.32 -5.56
N TYR A 57 -1.29 -21.40 -4.69
CA TYR A 57 -1.68 -20.04 -5.06
C TYR A 57 -0.52 -19.07 -4.87
N PHE A 58 0.23 -19.23 -3.80
CA PHE A 58 1.32 -18.36 -3.40
C PHE A 58 2.56 -19.20 -3.09
N PRO A 59 3.55 -19.23 -3.99
CA PRO A 59 4.77 -20.03 -3.81
C PRO A 59 5.56 -19.71 -2.55
N SER A 60 5.47 -18.48 -2.06
CA SER A 60 6.11 -18.03 -0.84
C SER A 60 5.20 -17.09 -0.05
N ARG A 61 5.57 -16.83 1.21
CA ARG A 61 4.94 -15.81 2.04
C ARG A 61 5.06 -14.43 1.40
N ASP A 62 6.22 -14.10 0.86
CA ASP A 62 6.49 -12.82 0.22
C ASP A 62 5.63 -12.62 -1.04
N ASP A 63 5.39 -13.68 -1.83
CA ASP A 63 4.46 -13.63 -2.97
C ASP A 63 3.03 -13.28 -2.54
N LEU A 64 2.55 -13.87 -1.44
CA LEU A 64 1.24 -13.57 -0.89
C LEU A 64 1.17 -12.12 -0.41
N PHE A 65 2.19 -11.66 0.31
CA PHE A 65 2.24 -10.33 0.87
C PHE A 65 2.31 -9.23 -0.18
N ILE A 66 3.05 -9.46 -1.26
CA ILE A 66 3.07 -8.51 -2.38
C ILE A 66 1.70 -8.44 -3.07
N GLU A 67 1.01 -9.56 -3.25
CA GLU A 67 -0.35 -9.53 -3.83
C GLU A 67 -1.34 -8.83 -2.88
N ALA A 68 -1.24 -9.06 -1.57
CA ALA A 68 -2.03 -8.33 -0.57
C ALA A 68 -1.74 -6.82 -0.62
N LEU A 69 -0.47 -6.44 -0.66
CA LEU A 69 -0.04 -5.06 -0.77
C LEU A 69 -0.56 -4.39 -2.06
N MET A 70 -0.52 -5.10 -3.19
CA MET A 70 -1.07 -4.59 -4.46
C MET A 70 -2.58 -4.32 -4.39
N LEU A 71 -3.35 -5.18 -3.71
CA LEU A 71 -4.80 -4.98 -3.54
C LEU A 71 -5.09 -3.76 -2.66
N ASP A 72 -4.37 -3.62 -1.56
CA ASP A 72 -4.50 -2.47 -0.66
C ASP A 72 -4.14 -1.15 -1.36
N ILE A 73 -3.07 -1.16 -2.17
CA ILE A 73 -2.66 0.01 -2.95
C ILE A 73 -3.74 0.43 -3.95
N LYS A 74 -4.35 -0.51 -4.65
CA LYS A 74 -5.47 -0.21 -5.57
C LYS A 74 -6.67 0.37 -4.82
N HIS A 75 -6.91 -0.09 -3.61
CA HIS A 75 -7.98 0.45 -2.78
C HIS A 75 -7.71 1.90 -2.38
N ILE A 76 -6.50 2.20 -1.89
CA ILE A 76 -6.12 3.58 -1.56
C ILE A 76 -6.08 4.47 -2.80
N GLU A 77 -5.59 3.97 -3.94
CA GLU A 77 -5.60 4.70 -5.21
C GLU A 77 -7.00 5.19 -5.56
N THR A 78 -7.98 4.27 -5.52
CA THR A 78 -9.38 4.59 -5.81
C THR A 78 -9.91 5.66 -4.85
N LEU A 79 -9.62 5.52 -3.56
CA LEU A 79 -10.07 6.45 -2.51
C LEU A 79 -9.46 7.83 -2.66
N LEU A 80 -8.17 7.91 -2.97
CA LEU A 80 -7.46 9.18 -3.13
C LEU A 80 -7.86 9.90 -4.43
N ILE A 81 -8.03 9.17 -5.52
CA ILE A 81 -8.52 9.74 -6.79
C ILE A 81 -9.96 10.28 -6.63
N ASP A 82 -10.83 9.56 -5.91
CA ASP A 82 -12.20 10.03 -5.63
C ASP A 82 -12.20 11.33 -4.82
N ARG A 83 -11.36 11.43 -3.79
CA ARG A 83 -11.17 12.66 -3.01
C ARG A 83 -10.71 13.84 -3.89
N MET A 84 -9.74 13.60 -4.76
CA MET A 84 -9.26 14.64 -5.70
C MET A 84 -10.33 15.07 -6.69
N ASN A 85 -11.16 14.15 -7.17
CA ASN A 85 -12.29 14.47 -8.05
C ASN A 85 -13.37 15.31 -7.35
N LYS A 86 -13.44 15.24 -6.02
CA LYS A 86 -14.30 16.09 -5.16
C LYS A 86 -13.68 17.46 -4.84
N GLY A 87 -12.55 17.81 -5.45
CA GLY A 87 -11.90 19.12 -5.32
C GLY A 87 -10.97 19.27 -4.12
N GLN A 88 -10.57 18.16 -3.48
CA GLN A 88 -9.53 18.21 -2.44
C GLN A 88 -8.18 18.53 -3.07
N GLY A 89 -7.38 19.35 -2.40
CA GLY A 89 -6.07 19.78 -2.88
C GLY A 89 -4.94 18.79 -2.54
N VAL A 90 -3.72 19.18 -2.90
CA VAL A 90 -2.52 18.35 -2.64
C VAL A 90 -2.20 18.28 -1.15
N GLU A 91 -2.57 19.28 -0.37
CA GLU A 91 -2.38 19.28 1.10
C GLU A 91 -3.24 18.17 1.74
N GLU A 92 -4.52 18.09 1.37
CA GLU A 92 -5.44 17.05 1.82
C GLU A 92 -5.00 15.66 1.35
N PHE A 93 -4.41 15.57 0.16
CA PHE A 93 -3.81 14.34 -0.33
C PHE A 93 -2.64 13.88 0.55
N ALA A 94 -1.71 14.78 0.88
CA ALA A 94 -0.57 14.45 1.74
C ALA A 94 -1.02 13.97 3.13
N ILE A 95 -2.00 14.66 3.72
CA ILE A 95 -2.63 14.26 4.99
C ILE A 95 -3.28 12.89 4.87
N ALA A 96 -4.05 12.65 3.80
CA ALA A 96 -4.75 11.37 3.59
C ALA A 96 -3.78 10.19 3.43
N VAL A 97 -2.62 10.39 2.80
CA VAL A 97 -1.58 9.36 2.71
C VAL A 97 -0.98 9.05 4.08
N VAL A 98 -0.68 10.06 4.90
CA VAL A 98 -0.19 9.87 6.27
C VAL A 98 -1.24 9.11 7.11
N ASP A 99 -2.49 9.55 7.08
CA ASP A 99 -3.58 8.90 7.80
C ASP A 99 -3.76 7.44 7.38
N TYR A 100 -3.71 7.18 6.07
CA TYR A 100 -3.79 5.81 5.59
C TYR A 100 -2.67 4.93 6.15
N CYS A 101 -1.43 5.41 6.16
CA CYS A 101 -0.30 4.67 6.73
C CYS A 101 -0.45 4.41 8.23
N LEU A 102 -1.07 5.33 8.97
CA LEU A 102 -1.33 5.20 10.40
C LEU A 102 -2.49 4.23 10.69
N ASP A 103 -3.55 4.33 9.91
CA ASP A 103 -4.76 3.51 10.09
C ASP A 103 -4.60 2.08 9.54
N ASN A 104 -3.63 1.87 8.62
CA ASN A 104 -3.33 0.58 7.99
C ASN A 104 -1.88 0.16 8.27
N GLU A 105 -1.56 0.02 9.55
CA GLU A 105 -0.22 -0.33 10.04
C GLU A 105 0.38 -1.55 9.37
N ALA A 106 -0.41 -2.58 9.17
CA ALA A 106 0.02 -3.83 8.55
C ALA A 106 0.54 -3.60 7.13
N THR A 107 -0.19 -2.83 6.32
CA THR A 107 0.19 -2.47 4.95
C THR A 107 1.46 -1.63 4.95
N PHE A 108 1.55 -0.66 5.86
CA PHE A 108 2.74 0.18 5.99
C PHE A 108 3.97 -0.65 6.39
N HIS A 109 3.84 -1.60 7.33
CA HIS A 109 4.91 -2.51 7.71
C HIS A 109 5.34 -3.43 6.56
N MET A 110 4.39 -3.96 5.78
CA MET A 110 4.71 -4.75 4.58
C MET A 110 5.49 -3.91 3.56
N MET A 111 5.06 -2.68 3.31
CA MET A 111 5.77 -1.77 2.40
C MET A 111 7.20 -1.51 2.89
N CYS A 112 7.38 -1.17 4.17
CA CYS A 112 8.71 -0.94 4.76
C CYS A 112 9.58 -2.20 4.69
N HIS A 113 9.01 -3.39 4.93
CA HIS A 113 9.71 -4.66 4.82
C HIS A 113 10.36 -4.84 3.44
N PHE A 114 9.60 -4.66 2.37
CA PHE A 114 10.11 -4.80 1.01
C PHE A 114 11.03 -3.66 0.60
N LEU A 115 10.83 -2.45 1.11
CA LEU A 115 11.73 -1.31 0.85
C LEU A 115 13.13 -1.51 1.44
N LEU A 116 13.23 -2.17 2.58
CA LEU A 116 14.47 -2.31 3.34
C LEU A 116 15.23 -3.62 3.06
N ARG A 117 14.58 -4.60 2.43
CA ARG A 117 15.22 -5.89 2.13
C ARG A 117 15.99 -5.86 0.82
N ALA A 118 17.25 -6.30 0.89
CA ALA A 118 18.13 -6.46 -0.27
C ALA A 118 18.27 -7.93 -0.73
N ASP A 119 17.84 -8.90 0.09
CA ASP A 119 18.09 -10.34 -0.05
C ASP A 119 16.94 -11.13 -0.72
N GLU A 120 16.00 -10.42 -1.35
CA GLU A 120 14.85 -11.03 -2.00
C GLU A 120 15.21 -11.76 -3.29
N THR A 121 14.41 -12.78 -3.60
CA THR A 121 14.52 -13.44 -4.91
C THR A 121 14.22 -12.45 -6.04
N PRO A 122 14.87 -12.60 -7.22
CA PRO A 122 14.63 -11.70 -8.35
C PRO A 122 13.16 -11.55 -8.74
N GLY A 123 12.36 -12.62 -8.57
CA GLY A 123 10.93 -12.60 -8.87
C GLY A 123 10.14 -11.71 -7.90
N VAL A 124 10.40 -11.81 -6.60
CA VAL A 124 9.80 -11.00 -5.54
C VAL A 124 10.17 -9.53 -5.73
N ARG A 125 11.46 -9.24 -5.96
CA ARG A 125 11.95 -7.88 -6.21
C ARG A 125 11.26 -7.22 -7.41
N LYS A 126 11.10 -7.96 -8.52
CA LYS A 126 10.42 -7.44 -9.72
C LYS A 126 8.95 -7.11 -9.44
N LYS A 127 8.24 -7.98 -8.72
CA LYS A 127 6.85 -7.74 -8.33
C LYS A 127 6.73 -6.49 -7.45
N PHE A 128 7.59 -6.36 -6.45
CA PHE A 128 7.59 -5.19 -5.57
C PHE A 128 7.95 -3.90 -6.30
N ALA A 129 8.90 -3.94 -7.24
CA ALA A 129 9.20 -2.79 -8.09
C ALA A 129 7.97 -2.31 -8.88
N ASN A 130 7.13 -3.21 -9.39
CA ASN A 130 5.89 -2.84 -10.05
C ASN A 130 4.91 -2.16 -9.09
N VAL A 131 4.82 -2.64 -7.84
CA VAL A 131 4.03 -2.01 -6.78
C VAL A 131 4.49 -0.59 -6.52
N GLN A 132 5.81 -0.37 -6.37
CA GLN A 132 6.37 0.97 -6.19
C GLN A 132 6.08 1.90 -7.37
N LEU A 133 6.20 1.39 -8.60
CA LEU A 133 5.90 2.19 -9.80
C LEU A 133 4.43 2.62 -9.83
N SER A 134 3.49 1.71 -9.56
CA SER A 134 2.06 2.05 -9.48
C SER A 134 1.79 3.15 -8.44
N PHE A 135 2.46 3.10 -7.29
CA PHE A 135 2.36 4.14 -6.28
C PHE A 135 2.88 5.50 -6.78
N LEU A 136 4.06 5.50 -7.39
CA LEU A 136 4.66 6.72 -7.91
C LEU A 136 3.82 7.32 -9.03
N ASP A 137 3.25 6.49 -9.91
CA ASP A 137 2.35 6.92 -10.98
C ASP A 137 1.07 7.57 -10.42
N MET A 138 0.49 6.98 -9.37
CA MET A 138 -0.66 7.56 -8.67
C MET A 138 -0.31 8.93 -8.08
N PHE A 139 0.82 9.06 -7.37
CA PHE A 139 1.29 10.34 -6.82
C PHE A 139 1.50 11.38 -7.92
N GLU A 140 2.11 10.98 -9.02
CA GLU A 140 2.33 11.85 -10.16
C GLU A 140 1.02 12.40 -10.72
N GLN A 141 0.04 11.54 -10.97
CA GLN A 141 -1.28 11.95 -11.48
C GLN A 141 -1.97 12.94 -10.55
N VAL A 142 -1.97 12.67 -9.25
CA VAL A 142 -2.59 13.53 -8.26
C VAL A 142 -1.89 14.89 -8.19
N ILE A 143 -0.57 14.90 -8.08
CA ILE A 143 0.19 16.14 -7.92
C ILE A 143 0.13 16.99 -9.19
N LYS A 144 0.25 16.40 -10.39
CA LYS A 144 0.08 17.11 -11.66
C LYS A 144 -1.28 17.77 -11.77
N LYS A 145 -2.36 17.04 -11.46
CA LYS A 145 -3.73 17.56 -11.52
C LYS A 145 -3.95 18.74 -10.59
N ALA A 146 -3.26 18.78 -9.46
CA ALA A 146 -3.39 19.86 -8.47
C ALA A 146 -2.36 20.99 -8.65
N SER A 147 -1.33 20.80 -9.48
CA SER A 147 -0.33 21.82 -9.78
C SER A 147 -0.84 22.83 -10.82
N LYS A 148 -0.48 24.09 -10.64
CA LYS A 148 -0.72 25.14 -11.66
C LYS A 148 0.20 24.99 -12.88
N ASP A 149 1.36 24.37 -12.70
CA ASP A 149 2.32 24.06 -13.75
C ASP A 149 2.67 22.57 -13.72
N GLU A 150 1.98 21.79 -14.55
CA GLU A 150 2.22 20.36 -14.66
C GLU A 150 3.65 20.02 -15.13
N ALA A 151 4.28 20.92 -15.91
CA ALA A 151 5.63 20.71 -16.42
C ALA A 151 6.71 20.83 -15.33
N ALA A 152 6.42 21.57 -14.25
CA ALA A 152 7.31 21.69 -13.10
C ALA A 152 7.32 20.43 -12.22
N VAL A 153 6.34 19.55 -12.36
CA VAL A 153 6.26 18.28 -11.59
C VAL A 153 7.17 17.24 -12.20
N SER A 154 8.40 17.16 -11.68
CA SER A 154 9.38 16.19 -12.16
C SER A 154 9.22 14.81 -11.47
N PRO A 155 9.64 13.71 -12.13
CA PRO A 155 9.69 12.38 -11.48
C PRO A 155 10.57 12.36 -10.22
N LEU A 156 11.60 13.20 -10.18
CA LEU A 156 12.47 13.32 -9.01
C LEU A 156 11.71 13.92 -7.82
N TYR A 157 10.89 14.93 -8.08
CA TYR A 157 10.03 15.55 -7.07
C TYR A 157 9.04 14.52 -6.49
N ILE A 158 8.37 13.74 -7.34
CA ILE A 158 7.44 12.70 -6.92
C ILE A 158 8.12 11.67 -6.00
N ARG A 159 9.33 11.22 -6.38
CA ARG A 159 10.11 10.28 -5.56
C ARG A 159 10.52 10.88 -4.21
N ALA A 160 10.97 12.13 -4.20
CA ALA A 160 11.35 12.84 -2.98
C ALA A 160 10.15 13.02 -2.05
N PHE A 161 9.01 13.40 -2.61
CA PHE A 161 7.76 13.58 -1.87
C PHE A 161 7.28 12.25 -1.23
N PHE A 162 7.22 11.17 -2.01
CA PHE A 162 6.88 9.83 -1.50
C PHE A 162 7.83 9.39 -0.39
N ALA A 163 9.15 9.52 -0.62
CA ALA A 163 10.15 9.15 0.39
C ALA A 163 10.02 9.97 1.67
N SER A 164 9.68 11.25 1.54
CA SER A 164 9.45 12.13 2.70
C SER A 164 8.24 11.72 3.52
N LEU A 165 7.10 11.41 2.89
CA LEU A 165 5.90 10.93 3.59
C LEU A 165 6.16 9.60 4.30
N ALA A 166 6.80 8.65 3.63
CA ALA A 166 7.19 7.38 4.25
C ALA A 166 8.15 7.60 5.44
N GLY A 167 9.15 8.47 5.27
CA GLY A 167 10.10 8.84 6.32
C GLY A 167 9.44 9.50 7.53
N ILE A 168 8.48 10.40 7.31
CA ILE A 168 7.70 11.03 8.37
C ILE A 168 7.02 9.97 9.25
N VAL A 169 6.29 9.04 8.64
CA VAL A 169 5.58 7.99 9.38
C VAL A 169 6.57 7.07 10.11
N MET A 170 7.62 6.61 9.43
CA MET A 170 8.64 5.72 10.02
C MET A 170 9.31 6.34 11.25
N THR A 171 9.69 7.61 11.19
CA THR A 171 10.48 8.26 12.23
C THR A 171 9.65 8.84 13.37
N SER A 172 8.37 9.18 13.09
CA SER A 172 7.52 9.87 14.06
C SER A 172 6.63 8.93 14.88
N LYS A 173 6.43 7.69 14.43
CA LYS A 173 5.58 6.70 15.12
C LYS A 173 6.06 6.35 16.52
N SER A 174 7.38 6.35 16.74
CA SER A 174 8.03 5.98 18.01
C SER A 174 8.43 7.19 18.86
N LEU A 175 7.89 8.38 18.61
CA LEU A 175 8.22 9.57 19.40
C LEU A 175 7.81 9.39 20.87
N PRO A 176 8.74 9.43 21.82
CA PRO A 176 8.44 9.31 23.24
C PRO A 176 7.74 10.56 23.77
N GLY A 177 6.81 10.38 24.71
CA GLY A 177 6.15 11.49 25.39
C GLY A 177 4.99 12.15 24.62
N TYR A 178 4.65 11.65 23.44
CA TYR A 178 3.51 12.13 22.66
C TYR A 178 2.37 11.11 22.71
N SER A 179 1.12 11.60 22.84
CA SER A 179 -0.07 10.77 22.61
C SER A 179 -0.19 10.40 21.12
N GLU A 180 -1.00 9.38 20.79
CA GLU A 180 -1.23 9.02 19.37
C GLU A 180 -1.87 10.17 18.58
N ALA A 181 -2.75 10.95 19.22
CA ALA A 181 -3.34 12.14 18.59
C ALA A 181 -2.28 13.22 18.30
N ASP A 182 -1.39 13.48 19.25
CA ASP A 182 -0.31 14.47 19.09
C ASP A 182 0.69 14.03 18.00
N LYS A 183 1.02 12.73 17.95
CA LYS A 183 1.88 12.17 16.89
C LYS A 183 1.26 12.35 15.51
N ARG A 184 -0.04 12.06 15.36
CA ARG A 184 -0.78 12.24 14.11
C ARG A 184 -0.76 13.70 13.67
N GLU A 185 -1.08 14.63 14.57
CA GLU A 185 -1.04 16.06 14.29
C GLU A 185 0.38 16.54 13.90
N TYR A 186 1.40 16.02 14.58
CA TYR A 186 2.80 16.32 14.26
C TYR A 186 3.18 15.84 12.85
N MET A 187 2.79 14.62 12.48
CA MET A 187 3.04 14.08 11.14
C MET A 187 2.31 14.86 10.05
N HIS A 188 1.07 15.29 10.28
CA HIS A 188 0.35 16.17 9.37
C HIS A 188 1.09 17.50 9.16
N LYS A 189 1.57 18.13 10.24
CA LYS A 189 2.36 19.39 10.15
C LYS A 189 3.64 19.18 9.32
N LEU A 190 4.34 18.06 9.51
CA LEU A 190 5.53 17.73 8.72
C LEU A 190 5.20 17.51 7.24
N ALA A 191 4.12 16.77 6.94
CA ALA A 191 3.67 16.52 5.57
C ALA A 191 3.34 17.86 4.84
N LEU A 192 2.61 18.75 5.50
CA LEU A 192 2.30 20.08 4.97
C LEU A 192 3.54 20.96 4.79
N LEU A 193 4.50 20.88 5.71
CA LEU A 193 5.76 21.62 5.60
C LEU A 193 6.54 21.22 4.35
N ILE A 194 6.63 19.91 4.09
CA ILE A 194 7.32 19.38 2.90
C ILE A 194 6.59 19.79 1.63
N MET A 195 5.27 19.75 1.62
CA MET A 195 4.46 20.18 0.49
C MET A 195 4.73 21.64 0.12
N ARG A 196 4.66 22.53 1.10
CA ARG A 196 4.82 23.99 0.90
C ARG A 196 6.24 24.39 0.54
N GLY A 197 7.23 23.65 1.01
CA GLY A 197 8.65 23.94 0.76
C GLY A 197 9.18 23.48 -0.60
N ASN A 198 8.49 22.57 -1.29
CA ASN A 198 9.01 21.90 -2.48
C ASN A 198 8.13 22.05 -3.73
N LEU A 199 6.91 22.53 -3.63
CA LEU A 199 6.11 22.86 -4.81
C LEU A 199 6.47 24.27 -5.29
N PRO A 200 6.76 24.44 -6.58
CA PRO A 200 6.68 25.76 -7.22
C PRO A 200 5.18 26.17 -7.23
N LEU A 201 4.78 26.87 -6.18
CA LEU A 201 3.45 27.44 -6.04
C LEU A 201 3.26 28.67 -6.93
#